data_76af849949be9f12d3c84195594a1021
#
_entry.id   76af849949be9f12d3c84195594a1021
#
_cell.length_a   1.000
_cell.length_b   1.000
_cell.length_c   1.000
_cell.angle_alpha   90.00
_cell.angle_beta   90.00
_cell.angle_gamma   90.00
#
_symmetry.space_group_name_H-M   'P 1'
#
loop_
_entity.id
_entity.type
_entity.pdbx_description
1 polymer ?
#
loop_
_entity_poly.entity_id
_entity_poly.type
_entity_poly.pdbx_seq_one_letter_code
_entity_poly.pdbx_strand_id
1 'polypeptide(L)'
;GGPFKPISTTGDMQICEHMPLMAKQMHNMAIVRSMSTREADHMRGRYYMHTGYVPNPSIEHPSYGAVLSHQLKRSNLEIPQFVSVGGGSIGAGFLGMNHAPFVVNSNGQVRNLDVKADQRFFQRAYALDVIENGFINQRRGSIASDHRDVLRQAFNLLTSEQMEAFKVAGEPEAVKDRYGDN
;
A
#
# COMPACT_ATOMS: atom_id res chain seq x y z
N GLY A 1 -3.99 34.62 -2.93
CA GLY A 1 -4.73 34.44 -1.73
C GLY A 1 -6.21 34.27 -1.96
N GLY A 2 -6.81 33.36 -1.27
CA GLY A 2 -8.26 33.14 -1.21
C GLY A 2 -8.84 33.77 0.06
N PRO A 3 -10.13 33.56 0.34
CA PRO A 3 -10.82 34.10 1.52
C PRO A 3 -10.37 33.45 2.84
N PHE A 4 -9.54 32.40 2.79
CA PHE A 4 -9.10 31.64 3.94
C PHE A 4 -7.99 32.34 4.71
N LYS A 5 -8.03 32.22 6.04
CA LYS A 5 -7.05 32.83 6.94
C LYS A 5 -5.94 31.84 7.28
N PRO A 6 -4.69 32.29 7.40
CA PRO A 6 -3.62 31.46 7.90
C PRO A 6 -3.72 31.28 9.41
N ILE A 7 -3.41 30.08 9.90
CA ILE A 7 -3.24 29.78 11.32
C ILE A 7 -1.81 29.34 11.61
N SER A 8 -1.35 29.61 12.82
CA SER A 8 -0.05 29.16 13.31
C SER A 8 -0.01 27.64 13.47
N THR A 9 1.16 27.07 13.31
CA THR A 9 1.39 25.63 13.44
C THR A 9 2.45 25.34 14.51
N THR A 10 2.66 24.06 14.80
CA THR A 10 3.78 23.62 15.67
C THR A 10 5.15 23.64 14.96
N GLY A 11 5.21 24.05 13.70
CA GLY A 11 6.43 24.29 12.92
C GLY A 11 6.55 25.75 12.51
N ASP A 12 7.53 26.05 11.67
CA ASP A 12 7.89 27.42 11.25
C ASP A 12 6.97 28.01 10.15
N MET A 13 5.86 27.37 9.86
CA MET A 13 4.97 27.79 8.77
C MET A 13 3.52 27.93 9.20
N GLN A 14 2.76 28.62 8.36
CA GLN A 14 1.32 28.77 8.52
C GLN A 14 0.60 27.96 7.45
N ILE A 15 -0.57 27.41 7.81
CA ILE A 15 -1.47 26.70 6.91
C ILE A 15 -2.90 27.24 7.00
N CYS A 16 -3.81 26.76 6.15
CA CYS A 16 -5.20 27.16 6.13
C CYS A 16 -5.92 26.84 7.45
N GLU A 17 -6.80 27.75 7.90
CA GLU A 17 -7.60 27.61 9.12
C GLU A 17 -8.50 26.37 9.17
N HIS A 18 -8.83 25.78 8.03
CA HIS A 18 -9.62 24.56 7.93
C HIS A 18 -8.84 23.27 8.24
N MET A 19 -7.56 23.38 8.57
CA MET A 19 -6.71 22.22 8.88
C MET A 19 -6.07 22.30 10.29
N PRO A 20 -6.87 22.52 11.36
CA PRO A 20 -6.32 22.75 12.71
C PRO A 20 -5.61 21.52 13.30
N LEU A 21 -6.04 20.30 12.94
CA LEU A 21 -5.38 19.08 13.39
C LEU A 21 -4.03 18.86 12.71
N MET A 22 -3.94 19.19 11.42
CA MET A 22 -2.64 19.18 10.70
C MET A 22 -1.68 20.23 11.27
N ALA A 23 -2.19 21.41 11.64
CA ALA A 23 -1.38 22.46 12.26
C ALA A 23 -0.65 21.98 13.51
N LYS A 24 -1.28 21.12 14.32
CA LYS A 24 -0.70 20.50 15.52
C LYS A 24 0.38 19.47 15.22
N GLN A 25 0.40 18.91 14.01
CA GLN A 25 1.36 17.87 13.60
C GLN A 25 2.45 18.41 12.66
N MET A 26 2.51 19.71 12.42
CA MET A 26 3.37 20.31 11.41
C MET A 26 4.87 20.06 11.68
N HIS A 27 5.28 19.90 12.94
CA HIS A 27 6.66 19.54 13.30
C HIS A 27 7.11 18.16 12.78
N ASN A 28 6.15 17.30 12.37
CA ASN A 28 6.39 15.99 11.77
C ASN A 28 6.22 15.99 10.25
N MET A 29 6.00 17.15 9.63
CA MET A 29 5.64 17.26 8.22
C MET A 29 6.64 18.08 7.43
N ALA A 30 6.84 17.72 6.17
CA ALA A 30 7.55 18.52 5.17
C ALA A 30 6.59 18.94 4.06
N ILE A 31 6.54 20.23 3.74
CA ILE A 31 5.68 20.78 2.69
C ILE A 31 6.50 21.32 1.54
N VAL A 32 6.28 20.77 0.35
CA VAL A 32 6.85 21.26 -0.90
C VAL A 32 5.86 22.23 -1.53
N ARG A 33 6.14 23.53 -1.49
CA ARG A 33 5.24 24.58 -1.99
C ARG A 33 5.41 24.90 -3.47
N SER A 34 6.56 24.60 -4.04
CA SER A 34 6.93 24.95 -5.41
C SER A 34 6.76 23.83 -6.41
N MET A 35 6.01 22.77 -6.03
CA MET A 35 5.79 21.63 -6.91
C MET A 35 4.95 22.04 -8.11
N SER A 36 5.44 21.75 -9.32
CA SER A 36 4.76 21.98 -10.56
C SER A 36 5.00 20.83 -11.53
N THR A 37 4.08 20.63 -12.46
CA THR A 37 4.20 19.63 -13.51
C THR A 37 3.60 20.15 -14.82
N ARG A 38 4.02 19.60 -15.95
CA ARG A 38 3.42 19.85 -17.26
C ARG A 38 2.27 18.89 -17.55
N GLU A 39 2.02 17.89 -16.68
CA GLU A 39 0.95 16.92 -16.83
C GLU A 39 -0.39 17.57 -16.42
N ALA A 40 -1.25 17.81 -17.41
CA ALA A 40 -2.58 18.40 -17.21
C ALA A 40 -3.69 17.35 -17.05
N ASP A 41 -3.43 16.10 -17.44
CA ASP A 41 -4.36 14.99 -17.27
C ASP A 41 -4.27 14.41 -15.85
N HIS A 42 -5.42 14.12 -15.22
CA HIS A 42 -5.48 13.64 -13.85
C HIS A 42 -4.78 12.28 -13.65
N MET A 43 -4.95 11.34 -14.58
CA MET A 43 -4.35 10.01 -14.45
C MET A 43 -2.84 10.06 -14.65
N ARG A 44 -2.39 10.83 -15.63
CA ARG A 44 -0.97 11.04 -15.89
C ARG A 44 -0.30 11.83 -14.77
N GLY A 45 -0.94 12.89 -14.28
CA GLY A 45 -0.48 13.68 -13.16
C GLY A 45 -0.38 12.86 -11.88
N ARG A 46 -1.39 12.01 -11.61
CA ARG A 46 -1.38 11.07 -10.49
C ARG A 46 -0.22 10.08 -10.59
N TYR A 47 -0.02 9.46 -11.76
CA TYR A 47 1.10 8.56 -11.98
C TYR A 47 2.44 9.26 -11.72
N TYR A 48 2.61 10.47 -12.27
CA TYR A 48 3.81 11.28 -12.06
C TYR A 48 4.06 11.58 -10.60
N MET A 49 3.02 11.98 -9.85
CA MET A 49 3.11 12.28 -8.41
C MET A 49 3.46 11.07 -7.55
N HIS A 50 3.06 9.86 -7.96
CA HIS A 50 3.31 8.64 -7.19
C HIS A 50 4.59 7.90 -7.57
N THR A 51 5.16 8.17 -8.75
CA THR A 51 6.35 7.46 -9.26
C THR A 51 7.55 8.37 -9.47
N GLY A 52 7.33 9.68 -9.65
CA GLY A 52 8.36 10.63 -10.10
C GLY A 52 8.64 10.59 -11.60
N TYR A 53 7.89 9.79 -12.37
CA TYR A 53 8.11 9.61 -13.81
C TYR A 53 6.84 9.87 -14.61
N VAL A 54 7.02 10.38 -15.81
CA VAL A 54 5.94 10.48 -16.81
C VAL A 54 5.57 9.06 -17.27
N PRO A 55 4.26 8.74 -17.45
CA PRO A 55 3.85 7.43 -17.98
C PRO A 55 4.54 7.09 -19.29
N ASN A 56 5.11 5.89 -19.35
CA ASN A 56 5.79 5.36 -20.52
C ASN A 56 5.19 3.97 -20.85
N PRO A 57 4.75 3.73 -22.12
CA PRO A 57 4.15 2.44 -22.50
C PRO A 57 5.08 1.24 -22.35
N SER A 58 6.40 1.46 -22.40
CA SER A 58 7.41 0.39 -22.37
C SER A 58 7.88 0.03 -20.96
N ILE A 59 7.66 0.90 -19.98
CA ILE A 59 8.17 0.73 -18.60
C ILE A 59 7.10 1.17 -17.62
N GLU A 60 6.67 0.28 -16.75
CA GLU A 60 5.86 0.61 -15.59
C GLU A 60 6.79 0.89 -14.40
N HIS A 61 6.76 2.15 -13.92
CA HIS A 61 7.60 2.57 -12.81
C HIS A 61 6.93 2.23 -11.47
N PRO A 62 7.73 1.86 -10.45
CA PRO A 62 7.20 1.58 -9.12
C PRO A 62 6.72 2.86 -8.43
N SER A 63 5.66 2.75 -7.65
CA SER A 63 5.24 3.82 -6.74
C SER A 63 6.23 4.00 -5.59
N TYR A 64 6.23 5.16 -4.93
CA TYR A 64 7.06 5.41 -3.74
C TYR A 64 6.85 4.36 -2.66
N GLY A 65 5.61 3.89 -2.44
CA GLY A 65 5.32 2.83 -1.49
C GLY A 65 6.03 1.51 -1.83
N ALA A 66 6.06 1.15 -3.11
CA ALA A 66 6.78 -0.03 -3.59
C ALA A 66 8.30 0.11 -3.43
N VAL A 67 8.86 1.29 -3.75
CA VAL A 67 10.29 1.59 -3.55
C VAL A 67 10.65 1.49 -2.08
N LEU A 68 9.85 2.07 -1.17
CA LEU A 68 10.08 1.99 0.27
C LEU A 68 9.99 0.54 0.77
N SER A 69 9.00 -0.23 0.31
CA SER A 69 8.87 -1.66 0.61
C SER A 69 10.11 -2.45 0.18
N HIS A 70 10.71 -2.10 -0.96
CA HIS A 70 11.92 -2.73 -1.44
C HIS A 70 13.16 -2.36 -0.63
N GLN A 71 13.31 -1.08 -0.26
CA GLN A 71 14.52 -0.55 0.39
C GLN A 71 14.52 -0.76 1.90
N LEU A 72 13.36 -0.66 2.56
CA LEU A 72 13.22 -0.70 4.01
C LEU A 72 12.70 -2.05 4.51
N LYS A 73 13.30 -3.14 4.05
CA LYS A 73 12.92 -4.50 4.47
C LYS A 73 12.94 -4.65 5.98
N ARG A 74 11.80 -5.08 6.55
CA ARG A 74 11.67 -5.45 7.96
C ARG A 74 11.47 -6.97 8.06
N SER A 75 12.43 -7.66 8.64
CA SER A 75 12.43 -9.13 8.74
C SER A 75 11.34 -9.70 9.66
N ASN A 76 10.78 -8.89 10.54
CA ASN A 76 9.76 -9.30 11.51
C ASN A 76 8.31 -9.04 11.06
N LEU A 77 8.10 -8.54 9.82
CA LEU A 77 6.76 -8.33 9.28
C LEU A 77 6.37 -9.53 8.40
N GLU A 78 5.27 -10.15 8.77
CA GLU A 78 4.60 -11.23 8.01
C GLU A 78 3.54 -10.67 7.05
N ILE A 79 3.06 -9.47 7.34
CA ILE A 79 2.12 -8.73 6.49
C ILE A 79 2.87 -7.85 5.47
N PRO A 80 2.26 -7.49 4.33
CA PRO A 80 2.86 -6.63 3.32
C PRO A 80 3.25 -5.27 3.91
N GLN A 81 4.46 -4.82 3.58
CA GLN A 81 5.00 -3.54 4.08
C GLN A 81 4.37 -2.32 3.40
N PHE A 82 3.73 -2.52 2.27
CA PHE A 82 3.03 -1.48 1.53
C PHE A 82 1.53 -1.76 1.52
N VAL A 83 0.78 -0.96 2.25
CA VAL A 83 -0.68 -1.04 2.35
C VAL A 83 -1.30 0.17 1.67
N SER A 84 -2.31 -0.07 0.82
CA SER A 84 -3.12 0.95 0.18
C SER A 84 -4.56 0.87 0.70
N VAL A 85 -5.04 1.93 1.32
CA VAL A 85 -6.42 2.02 1.84
C VAL A 85 -7.32 2.70 0.81
N GLY A 86 -8.51 2.14 0.56
CA GLY A 86 -9.48 2.68 -0.38
C GLY A 86 -9.24 2.31 -1.84
N GLY A 87 -8.19 1.60 -2.14
CA GLY A 87 -7.88 1.13 -3.50
C GLY A 87 -7.22 2.18 -4.41
N GLY A 88 -7.07 1.84 -5.67
CA GLY A 88 -6.55 2.77 -6.69
C GLY A 88 -5.06 3.13 -6.59
N SER A 89 -4.27 2.36 -5.90
CA SER A 89 -2.81 2.57 -5.80
C SER A 89 -2.10 2.24 -7.11
N ILE A 90 -0.99 2.95 -7.36
CA ILE A 90 -0.04 2.59 -8.41
C ILE A 90 0.80 1.43 -7.90
N GLY A 91 1.04 0.46 -8.78
CA GLY A 91 1.67 -0.81 -8.44
C GLY A 91 3.17 -0.74 -8.16
N ALA A 92 3.78 -1.90 -8.21
CA ALA A 92 5.21 -2.06 -7.97
C ALA A 92 6.07 -1.93 -9.25
N GLY A 93 5.45 -1.83 -10.43
CA GLY A 93 6.17 -1.76 -11.69
C GLY A 93 7.22 -2.86 -11.83
N PHE A 94 8.41 -2.51 -12.27
CA PHE A 94 9.50 -3.45 -12.47
C PHE A 94 10.10 -4.06 -11.18
N LEU A 95 9.69 -3.62 -9.99
CA LEU A 95 10.12 -4.24 -8.72
C LEU A 95 9.42 -5.56 -8.41
N GLY A 96 8.36 -5.90 -9.18
CA GLY A 96 7.64 -7.16 -9.05
C GLY A 96 6.60 -7.18 -7.93
N MET A 97 5.81 -8.25 -7.92
CA MET A 97 4.61 -8.37 -7.09
C MET A 97 4.89 -8.42 -5.58
N ASN A 98 6.11 -8.81 -5.17
CA ASN A 98 6.52 -8.80 -3.76
C ASN A 98 6.45 -7.41 -3.11
N HIS A 99 6.48 -6.35 -3.92
CA HIS A 99 6.43 -4.97 -3.49
C HIS A 99 5.13 -4.27 -3.90
N ALA A 100 4.17 -5.04 -4.43
CA ALA A 100 2.86 -4.52 -4.79
C ALA A 100 2.06 -4.09 -3.53
N PRO A 101 1.17 -3.09 -3.66
CA PRO A 101 0.34 -2.66 -2.55
C PRO A 101 -0.65 -3.74 -2.14
N PHE A 102 -0.71 -4.01 -0.85
CA PHE A 102 -1.80 -4.76 -0.26
C PHE A 102 -3.01 -3.85 -0.11
N VAL A 103 -4.08 -4.14 -0.84
CA VAL A 103 -5.24 -3.26 -0.91
C VAL A 103 -6.25 -3.61 0.16
N VAL A 104 -6.53 -2.64 1.01
CA VAL A 104 -7.57 -2.69 2.03
C VAL A 104 -8.71 -1.75 1.61
N ASN A 105 -9.95 -2.13 1.79
CA ASN A 105 -11.09 -1.28 1.49
C ASN A 105 -11.10 -0.02 2.38
N SER A 106 -11.85 1.00 2.00
CA SER A 106 -11.98 2.25 2.77
C SER A 106 -12.53 2.03 4.19
N ASN A 107 -13.30 0.96 4.40
CA ASN A 107 -13.82 0.54 5.71
C ASN A 107 -12.86 -0.38 6.50
N GLY A 108 -11.60 -0.50 6.09
CA GLY A 108 -10.60 -1.34 6.75
C GLY A 108 -10.71 -2.84 6.45
N GLN A 109 -11.70 -3.27 5.66
CA GLN A 109 -11.86 -4.70 5.35
C GLN A 109 -10.89 -5.16 4.27
N VAL A 110 -10.32 -6.32 4.49
CA VAL A 110 -9.51 -7.04 3.50
C VAL A 110 -10.42 -8.06 2.81
N ARG A 111 -10.42 -8.05 1.48
CA ARG A 111 -11.22 -9.02 0.71
C ARG A 111 -10.68 -10.43 0.88
N ASN A 112 -11.59 -11.40 0.95
CA ASN A 112 -11.30 -12.85 0.96
C ASN A 112 -10.47 -13.33 2.18
N LEU A 113 -10.50 -12.63 3.30
CA LEU A 113 -9.92 -13.14 4.56
C LEU A 113 -10.76 -14.25 5.21
N ASP A 114 -12.01 -14.39 4.80
CA ASP A 114 -12.93 -15.44 5.33
C ASP A 114 -12.63 -16.84 4.77
N VAL A 115 -11.59 -16.96 3.95
CA VAL A 115 -11.15 -18.27 3.43
C VAL A 115 -10.59 -19.08 4.59
N LYS A 116 -11.32 -20.14 4.98
CA LYS A 116 -10.82 -21.09 5.98
C LYS A 116 -9.59 -21.79 5.40
N ALA A 117 -8.45 -21.65 6.06
CA ALA A 117 -7.25 -22.43 5.78
C ALA A 117 -7.47 -23.89 6.25
N ASP A 118 -8.37 -24.61 5.59
CA ASP A 118 -8.66 -26.01 5.84
C ASP A 118 -7.65 -26.94 5.13
N GLN A 119 -7.75 -28.23 5.39
CA GLN A 119 -6.87 -29.24 4.78
C GLN A 119 -6.89 -29.19 3.24
N ARG A 120 -8.04 -28.87 2.63
CA ARG A 120 -8.17 -28.76 1.17
C ARG A 120 -7.44 -27.54 0.63
N PHE A 121 -7.45 -26.44 1.36
CA PHE A 121 -6.69 -25.24 1.02
C PHE A 121 -5.19 -25.56 0.97
N PHE A 122 -4.65 -26.21 2.00
CA PHE A 122 -3.25 -26.63 2.05
C PHE A 122 -2.87 -27.60 0.93
N GLN A 123 -3.73 -28.58 0.63
CA GLN A 123 -3.51 -29.51 -0.47
C GLN A 123 -3.46 -28.82 -1.84
N ARG A 124 -4.35 -27.85 -2.07
CA ARG A 124 -4.35 -27.06 -3.31
C ARG A 124 -3.11 -26.19 -3.43
N ALA A 125 -2.72 -25.51 -2.34
CA ALA A 125 -1.51 -24.69 -2.31
C ALA A 125 -0.27 -25.52 -2.61
N TYR A 126 -0.15 -26.72 -2.03
CA TYR A 126 0.94 -27.64 -2.30
C TYR A 126 0.96 -28.12 -3.76
N ALA A 127 -0.19 -28.54 -4.29
CA ALA A 127 -0.28 -28.97 -5.69
C ALA A 127 0.11 -27.86 -6.67
N LEU A 128 -0.27 -26.62 -6.38
CA LEU A 128 0.08 -25.47 -7.18
C LEU A 128 1.58 -25.17 -7.11
N ASP A 129 2.21 -25.25 -5.93
CA ASP A 129 3.67 -25.06 -5.77
C ASP A 129 4.45 -26.10 -6.59
N VAL A 130 4.01 -27.35 -6.63
CA VAL A 130 4.62 -28.41 -7.46
C VAL A 130 4.55 -28.07 -8.94
N ILE A 131 3.40 -27.60 -9.43
CA ILE A 131 3.20 -27.22 -10.82
C ILE A 131 4.09 -26.00 -11.16
N GLU A 132 4.08 -24.97 -10.33
CA GLU A 132 4.85 -23.74 -10.54
C GLU A 132 6.36 -23.98 -10.53
N ASN A 133 6.86 -24.84 -9.65
CA ASN A 133 8.26 -25.24 -9.64
C ASN A 133 8.66 -25.90 -10.98
N GLY A 134 7.76 -26.65 -11.60
CA GLY A 134 7.97 -27.18 -12.94
C GLY A 134 8.14 -26.09 -14.00
N PHE A 135 7.33 -25.04 -13.97
CA PHE A 135 7.43 -23.90 -14.90
C PHE A 135 8.66 -23.04 -14.65
N ILE A 136 9.00 -22.77 -13.38
CA ILE A 136 10.18 -21.98 -13.02
C ILE A 136 11.45 -22.67 -13.46
N ASN A 137 11.58 -23.98 -13.22
CA ASN A 137 12.74 -24.78 -13.62
C ASN A 137 12.92 -24.82 -15.14
N GLN A 138 11.86 -24.66 -15.93
CA GLN A 138 11.91 -24.55 -17.39
C GLN A 138 12.26 -23.14 -17.88
N ARG A 139 12.62 -22.20 -16.98
CA ARG A 139 12.98 -20.80 -17.28
C ARG A 139 11.92 -20.05 -18.13
N ARG A 140 10.64 -20.28 -17.88
CA ARG A 140 9.53 -19.65 -18.61
C ARG A 140 9.16 -18.24 -18.07
N GLY A 141 10.20 -17.41 -17.78
CA GLY A 141 10.05 -16.00 -17.40
C GLY A 141 9.77 -15.77 -15.91
N SER A 142 9.67 -14.49 -15.53
CA SER A 142 9.41 -14.04 -14.16
C SER A 142 7.97 -14.25 -13.71
N ILE A 143 7.01 -14.40 -14.61
CA ILE A 143 5.57 -14.50 -14.31
C ILE A 143 5.27 -15.65 -13.34
N ALA A 144 5.90 -16.81 -13.51
CA ALA A 144 5.68 -17.95 -12.63
C ALA A 144 6.28 -17.73 -11.23
N SER A 145 7.44 -17.06 -11.15
CA SER A 145 8.03 -16.69 -9.86
C SER A 145 7.20 -15.63 -9.14
N ASP A 146 6.72 -14.62 -9.86
CA ASP A 146 5.86 -13.57 -9.31
C ASP A 146 4.54 -14.14 -8.77
N HIS A 147 3.93 -15.07 -9.52
CA HIS A 147 2.71 -15.75 -9.09
C HIS A 147 2.93 -16.59 -7.80
N ARG A 148 4.02 -17.34 -7.74
CA ARG A 148 4.41 -18.09 -6.53
C ARG A 148 4.59 -17.17 -5.33
N ASP A 149 5.25 -16.03 -5.52
CA ASP A 149 5.51 -15.07 -4.45
C ASP A 149 4.22 -14.47 -3.93
N VAL A 150 3.26 -14.14 -4.81
CA VAL A 150 1.91 -13.68 -4.43
C VAL A 150 1.17 -14.75 -3.61
N LEU A 151 1.22 -16.02 -4.04
CA LEU A 151 0.56 -17.11 -3.30
C LEU A 151 1.19 -17.33 -1.93
N ARG A 152 2.52 -17.27 -1.83
CA ARG A 152 3.22 -17.37 -0.54
C ARG A 152 2.84 -16.21 0.39
N GLN A 153 2.75 -14.98 -0.13
CA GLN A 153 2.28 -13.84 0.64
C GLN A 153 0.83 -14.03 1.09
N ALA A 154 -0.07 -14.46 0.20
CA ALA A 154 -1.46 -14.73 0.56
C ALA A 154 -1.57 -15.82 1.64
N PHE A 155 -0.75 -16.85 1.56
CA PHE A 155 -0.68 -17.91 2.56
C PHE A 155 -0.22 -17.39 3.92
N ASN A 156 0.88 -16.63 3.95
CA ASN A 156 1.38 -16.00 5.18
C ASN A 156 0.33 -15.09 5.80
N LEU A 157 -0.39 -14.31 4.99
CA LEU A 157 -1.47 -13.44 5.44
C LEU A 157 -2.59 -14.22 6.15
N LEU A 158 -3.03 -15.34 5.56
CA LEU A 158 -4.12 -16.15 6.13
C LEU A 158 -3.75 -16.83 7.45
N THR A 159 -2.47 -17.01 7.73
CA THR A 159 -1.96 -17.70 8.92
C THR A 159 -1.29 -16.77 9.94
N SER A 160 -1.09 -15.49 9.61
CA SER A 160 -0.39 -14.53 10.46
C SER A 160 -1.32 -13.92 11.51
N GLU A 161 -0.88 -13.93 12.77
CA GLU A 161 -1.54 -13.19 13.85
C GLU A 161 -1.50 -11.66 13.63
N GLN A 162 -0.54 -11.16 12.85
CA GLN A 162 -0.43 -9.73 12.52
C GLN A 162 -1.62 -9.23 11.69
N MET A 163 -2.41 -10.14 11.10
CA MET A 163 -3.65 -9.78 10.39
C MET A 163 -4.74 -9.25 11.30
N GLU A 164 -4.66 -9.48 12.62
CA GLU A 164 -5.55 -8.86 13.60
C GLU A 164 -5.49 -7.32 13.54
N ALA A 165 -4.36 -6.74 13.12
CA ALA A 165 -4.22 -5.29 12.93
C ALA A 165 -5.22 -4.69 11.91
N PHE A 166 -5.83 -5.50 11.05
CA PHE A 166 -6.86 -5.07 10.08
C PHE A 166 -8.29 -5.26 10.60
N LYS A 167 -8.47 -5.79 11.83
CA LYS A 167 -9.79 -6.00 12.43
C LYS A 167 -10.20 -4.82 13.32
N VAL A 168 -10.57 -3.71 12.69
CA VAL A 168 -10.99 -2.47 13.38
C VAL A 168 -12.10 -2.70 14.42
N ALA A 169 -12.98 -3.68 14.20
CA ALA A 169 -14.04 -4.01 15.15
C ALA A 169 -13.54 -4.42 16.56
N GLY A 170 -12.33 -4.99 16.63
CA GLY A 170 -11.69 -5.39 17.88
C GLY A 170 -11.01 -4.25 18.67
N GLU A 171 -10.90 -3.06 18.09
CA GLU A 171 -10.27 -1.92 18.74
C GLU A 171 -11.11 -1.38 19.90
N PRO A 172 -10.45 -0.91 20.99
CA PRO A 172 -11.15 -0.25 22.10
C PRO A 172 -11.94 0.98 21.64
N GLU A 173 -13.12 1.21 22.22
CA GLU A 173 -13.97 2.37 21.88
C GLU A 173 -13.20 3.71 21.96
N ALA A 174 -12.37 3.91 22.97
CA ALA A 174 -11.54 5.11 23.09
C ALA A 174 -10.58 5.34 21.89
N VAL A 175 -10.17 4.27 21.19
CA VAL A 175 -9.38 4.37 19.97
C VAL A 175 -10.29 4.73 18.81
N LYS A 176 -11.46 4.09 18.68
CA LYS A 176 -12.44 4.38 17.63
C LYS A 176 -12.92 5.82 17.70
N ASP A 177 -13.32 6.31 18.88
CA ASP A 177 -13.73 7.70 19.12
C ASP A 177 -12.66 8.71 18.70
N ARG A 178 -11.40 8.36 18.88
CA ARG A 178 -10.27 9.21 18.51
C ARG A 178 -10.10 9.39 17.01
N TYR A 179 -10.48 8.39 16.22
CA TYR A 179 -10.38 8.40 14.75
C TYR A 179 -11.69 8.81 14.06
N GLY A 180 -12.81 8.81 14.79
CA GLY A 180 -14.13 9.16 14.29
C GLY A 180 -14.84 8.01 13.57
N ASP A 181 -16.16 8.15 13.46
CA ASP A 181 -17.07 7.18 12.79
C ASP A 181 -17.19 7.47 11.29
N ASN A 182 -16.12 7.46 10.52
CA ASN A 182 -16.19 7.72 9.06
C ASN A 182 -16.25 6.45 8.25
#